data_8c138361d4b228c729592064ca5b1ea4
#
_entry.id   8c138361d4b228c729592064ca5b1ea4
#
_cell.length_a   1.000
_cell.length_b   1.000
_cell.length_c   1.000
_cell.angle_alpha   90.00
_cell.angle_beta   90.00
_cell.angle_gamma   90.00
#
_symmetry.space_group_name_H-M   'P 1'
#
loop_
_entity.id
_entity.type
_entity.pdbx_description
1 polymer ?
#
loop_
_entity_poly.entity_id
_entity_poly.type
_entity_poly.pdbx_seq_one_letter_code
_entity_poly.pdbx_strand_id
1 'polypeptide(L)'
;MPELPPPQRGRGAPANPPNRFEPLWYSRDPEWSDPEDPTLETQFFRDTSRSIISYNDSPDVGFDASINPYRGCEHGCIYCYARPTHEYLGFSAGLDFESRILVKEDAPELLRRELSSPRWKPQVLAISGVTDPYQPVERRLQLTRRCLRVLAEFRNPVVIITKNHLVTRDVDVLSELAQYEAARVFLSITTLDGSLGRVMEPRASHPTRRLAALEALSRAGVQTGVLVAPVIPGLTDHELPSIIAAAAAAGARSAGYVTVRLPHAVGPLFEQWLSQHFPDRKQKILQRIRALRGGKLNDPRFSARMRGEGIFAEQIAALFALGCRKAGIDGRGPALSAAAFRRPSDPQQLRFD
;
A
#
# COMPACT_ATOMS: atom_id res chain seq x y z
N MET A 1 -26.99 3.27 22.86
CA MET A 1 -25.98 3.49 21.80
C MET A 1 -26.58 2.96 20.52
N PRO A 2 -26.51 3.64 19.37
CA PRO A 2 -26.98 3.04 18.13
C PRO A 2 -26.25 1.73 17.89
N GLU A 3 -26.95 0.69 17.50
CA GLU A 3 -26.36 -0.60 17.15
C GLU A 3 -25.33 -0.40 16.03
N LEU A 4 -24.16 -1.02 16.20
CA LEU A 4 -23.12 -0.99 15.18
C LEU A 4 -23.61 -1.76 13.96
N PRO A 5 -23.50 -1.21 12.74
CA PRO A 5 -23.88 -1.95 11.55
C PRO A 5 -23.08 -3.25 11.45
N PRO A 6 -23.69 -4.35 10.97
CA PRO A 6 -23.00 -5.61 10.83
C PRO A 6 -21.82 -5.49 9.87
N PRO A 7 -20.74 -6.27 10.09
CA PRO A 7 -19.58 -6.28 9.21
C PRO A 7 -19.98 -6.70 7.79
N GLN A 8 -19.60 -5.94 6.78
CA GLN A 8 -19.85 -6.31 5.40
C GLN A 8 -18.82 -7.34 4.92
N ARG A 9 -19.28 -8.43 4.33
CA ARG A 9 -18.42 -9.52 3.86
C ARG A 9 -17.40 -9.02 2.84
N GLY A 10 -16.11 -9.29 3.09
CA GLY A 10 -15.02 -8.90 2.20
C GLY A 10 -14.69 -7.40 2.22
N ARG A 11 -15.17 -6.65 3.22
CA ARG A 11 -14.86 -5.22 3.40
C ARG A 11 -14.23 -5.01 4.77
N GLY A 12 -13.31 -4.03 4.86
CA GLY A 12 -12.65 -3.65 6.11
C GLY A 12 -13.43 -2.59 6.85
N ALA A 13 -13.98 -1.59 6.14
CA ALA A 13 -14.80 -0.56 6.75
C ALA A 13 -16.25 -1.05 6.95
N PRO A 14 -16.85 -0.79 8.13
CA PRO A 14 -18.23 -1.18 8.41
C PRO A 14 -19.25 -0.22 7.81
N ALA A 15 -18.88 1.04 7.54
CA ALA A 15 -19.78 2.08 7.07
C ALA A 15 -19.03 3.19 6.30
N ASN A 16 -19.80 4.15 5.78
CA ASN A 16 -19.30 5.39 5.20
C ASN A 16 -19.43 6.53 6.22
N PRO A 17 -18.33 7.02 6.85
CA PRO A 17 -18.36 8.25 7.60
C PRO A 17 -18.63 9.46 6.68
N PRO A 18 -19.14 10.59 7.22
CA PRO A 18 -19.32 11.82 6.46
C PRO A 18 -18.02 12.29 5.82
N ASN A 19 -18.13 12.83 4.58
CA ASN A 19 -17.02 13.48 3.90
C ASN A 19 -16.72 14.82 4.58
N ARG A 20 -15.44 15.17 4.78
CA ARG A 20 -15.01 16.41 5.46
C ARG A 20 -15.22 17.66 4.62
N PHE A 21 -15.30 17.55 3.31
CA PHE A 21 -15.38 18.65 2.36
C PHE A 21 -16.80 18.85 1.80
N GLU A 22 -17.61 17.80 1.86
CA GLU A 22 -18.99 17.79 1.35
C GLU A 22 -19.95 17.62 2.52
N PRO A 23 -20.86 18.59 2.81
CA PRO A 23 -21.83 18.49 3.90
C PRO A 23 -22.95 17.48 3.62
N LEU A 24 -22.94 16.86 2.46
CA LEU A 24 -23.92 15.85 2.04
C LEU A 24 -23.40 14.44 2.38
N TRP A 25 -24.27 13.61 2.91
CA TRP A 25 -24.03 12.18 3.03
C TRP A 25 -25.16 11.41 2.37
N TYR A 26 -24.82 10.30 1.77
CA TYR A 26 -25.80 9.38 1.24
C TYR A 26 -26.22 8.41 2.36
N SER A 27 -27.49 8.44 2.77
CA SER A 27 -28.07 7.37 3.56
C SER A 27 -28.77 6.40 2.58
N ARG A 28 -28.59 5.11 2.81
CA ARG A 28 -29.42 4.12 2.12
C ARG A 28 -30.87 4.34 2.54
N ASP A 29 -31.76 4.46 1.57
CA ASP A 29 -33.19 4.43 1.84
C ASP A 29 -33.56 3.01 2.30
N PRO A 30 -34.08 2.81 3.53
CA PRO A 30 -34.46 1.49 4.01
C PRO A 30 -35.53 0.81 3.16
N GLU A 31 -36.35 1.58 2.47
CA GLU A 31 -37.45 1.06 1.61
C GLU A 31 -36.90 0.58 0.25
N TRP A 32 -35.69 1.02 -0.16
CA TRP A 32 -35.02 0.61 -1.41
C TRP A 32 -33.89 -0.39 -1.20
N SER A 33 -33.65 -0.83 0.01
CA SER A 33 -32.63 -1.85 0.27
C SER A 33 -33.26 -3.23 0.08
N ASP A 34 -32.80 -3.95 -0.95
CA ASP A 34 -33.06 -5.37 -1.08
C ASP A 34 -32.40 -6.11 0.08
N PRO A 35 -33.18 -6.73 0.99
CA PRO A 35 -32.60 -7.47 2.13
C PRO A 35 -31.76 -8.68 1.70
N GLU A 36 -31.89 -9.12 0.44
CA GLU A 36 -31.20 -10.27 -0.13
C GLU A 36 -29.89 -9.92 -0.83
N ASP A 37 -29.52 -8.62 -0.99
CA ASP A 37 -28.23 -8.22 -1.57
C ASP A 37 -27.19 -7.86 -0.50
N PRO A 38 -26.46 -8.85 0.04
CA PRO A 38 -25.51 -8.65 1.15
C PRO A 38 -24.13 -8.18 0.69
N THR A 39 -23.88 -8.05 -0.62
CA THR A 39 -22.54 -7.72 -1.13
C THR A 39 -22.52 -6.37 -1.83
N LEU A 40 -21.81 -5.42 -1.19
CA LEU A 40 -21.48 -4.15 -1.84
C LEU A 40 -20.54 -4.43 -3.03
N GLU A 41 -21.06 -4.32 -4.26
CA GLU A 41 -20.25 -4.47 -5.47
C GLU A 41 -19.26 -3.33 -5.62
N THR A 42 -18.10 -3.64 -6.19
CA THR A 42 -17.11 -2.61 -6.56
C THR A 42 -17.50 -1.97 -7.88
N GLN A 43 -17.62 -0.64 -7.87
CA GLN A 43 -17.86 0.18 -9.05
C GLN A 43 -16.54 0.78 -9.55
N PHE A 44 -16.36 0.81 -10.87
CA PHE A 44 -15.16 1.34 -11.51
C PHE A 44 -15.50 2.57 -12.32
N PHE A 45 -14.77 3.66 -12.09
CA PHE A 45 -14.94 4.94 -12.76
C PHE A 45 -13.69 5.30 -13.53
N ARG A 46 -13.83 5.90 -14.73
CA ARG A 46 -12.69 6.40 -15.48
C ARG A 46 -12.12 7.65 -14.80
N ASP A 47 -10.81 7.64 -14.56
CA ASP A 47 -10.06 8.82 -14.09
C ASP A 47 -9.52 9.58 -15.31
N THR A 48 -9.77 10.89 -15.37
CA THR A 48 -9.37 11.78 -16.48
C THR A 48 -8.06 12.51 -16.21
N SER A 49 -7.17 11.97 -15.37
CA SER A 49 -5.86 12.56 -15.08
C SER A 49 -5.05 12.78 -16.35
N ARG A 50 -4.39 13.95 -16.44
CA ARG A 50 -3.53 14.35 -17.57
C ARG A 50 -2.05 14.03 -17.35
N SER A 51 -1.68 13.63 -16.12
CA SER A 51 -0.35 13.18 -15.73
C SER A 51 -0.46 11.99 -14.81
N ILE A 52 0.59 11.17 -14.75
CA ILE A 52 0.61 9.98 -13.91
C ILE A 52 1.65 10.08 -12.78
N ILE A 53 2.76 10.81 -13.02
CA ILE A 53 3.81 10.98 -12.03
C ILE A 53 3.38 12.07 -11.03
N SER A 54 3.40 11.71 -9.76
CA SER A 54 3.18 12.60 -8.64
C SER A 54 4.48 12.76 -7.85
N TYR A 55 4.82 13.99 -7.50
CA TYR A 55 6.00 14.30 -6.70
C TYR A 55 5.63 14.51 -5.25
N ASN A 56 6.57 14.23 -4.35
CA ASN A 56 6.43 14.51 -2.93
C ASN A 56 7.78 15.03 -2.37
N ASP A 57 7.69 15.84 -1.35
CA ASP A 57 8.81 16.44 -0.62
C ASP A 57 8.98 15.84 0.78
N SER A 58 8.34 14.70 1.04
CA SER A 58 8.33 14.09 2.36
C SER A 58 9.68 13.44 2.68
N PRO A 59 10.37 13.86 3.76
CA PRO A 59 11.61 13.23 4.19
C PRO A 59 11.42 11.81 4.75
N ASP A 60 10.17 11.38 4.97
CA ASP A 60 9.83 10.10 5.59
C ASP A 60 9.82 8.93 4.60
N VAL A 61 9.79 9.20 3.30
CA VAL A 61 9.75 8.18 2.25
C VAL A 61 11.02 8.23 1.43
N GLY A 62 11.47 7.10 0.91
CA GLY A 62 12.73 6.99 0.20
C GLY A 62 12.61 7.21 -1.32
N PHE A 63 11.62 8.00 -1.78
CA PHE A 63 11.41 8.33 -3.18
C PHE A 63 10.71 9.68 -3.30
N ASP A 64 11.08 10.45 -4.32
CA ASP A 64 10.52 11.78 -4.58
C ASP A 64 9.38 11.75 -5.60
N ALA A 65 9.26 10.65 -6.35
CA ALA A 65 8.26 10.49 -7.40
C ALA A 65 7.54 9.14 -7.30
N SER A 66 6.25 9.15 -7.57
CA SER A 66 5.40 7.96 -7.54
C SER A 66 4.35 7.96 -8.64
N ILE A 67 3.87 6.76 -8.98
CA ILE A 67 2.71 6.57 -9.85
C ILE A 67 1.68 5.68 -9.18
N ASN A 68 0.41 5.98 -9.40
CA ASN A 68 -0.72 5.20 -8.92
C ASN A 68 -1.73 5.05 -10.06
N PRO A 69 -1.85 3.85 -10.69
CA PRO A 69 -2.81 3.62 -11.77
C PRO A 69 -4.27 3.68 -11.33
N TYR A 70 -4.52 3.68 -10.03
CA TYR A 70 -5.85 3.68 -9.43
C TYR A 70 -5.97 4.75 -8.35
N ARG A 71 -7.23 5.13 -8.00
CA ARG A 71 -7.57 5.80 -6.74
C ARG A 71 -8.65 4.98 -6.04
N GLY A 72 -8.53 4.84 -4.71
CA GLY A 72 -9.25 3.82 -3.95
C GLY A 72 -8.56 2.47 -4.03
N CYS A 73 -8.89 1.55 -3.11
CA CYS A 73 -8.21 0.27 -3.01
C CYS A 73 -9.14 -0.82 -2.50
N GLU A 74 -9.41 -1.81 -3.35
CA GLU A 74 -10.27 -2.95 -3.02
C GLU A 74 -9.73 -3.84 -1.89
N HIS A 75 -8.44 -3.75 -1.48
CA HIS A 75 -7.90 -4.56 -0.38
C HIS A 75 -8.64 -4.33 0.94
N GLY A 76 -9.26 -3.17 1.12
CA GLY A 76 -10.12 -2.89 2.25
C GLY A 76 -9.42 -2.84 3.61
N CYS A 77 -8.11 -2.60 3.66
CA CYS A 77 -7.40 -2.53 4.93
C CYS A 77 -8.02 -1.49 5.87
N ILE A 78 -8.46 -1.92 7.06
CA ILE A 78 -9.20 -1.04 7.98
C ILE A 78 -8.36 0.15 8.47
N TYR A 79 -7.08 -0.03 8.61
CA TYR A 79 -6.11 0.97 9.08
C TYR A 79 -5.52 1.84 7.96
N CYS A 80 -5.99 1.73 6.73
CA CYS A 80 -5.33 2.36 5.59
C CYS A 80 -5.33 3.89 5.70
N TYR A 81 -4.14 4.47 5.84
CA TYR A 81 -3.97 5.93 5.97
C TYR A 81 -4.36 6.71 4.72
N ALA A 82 -4.49 6.03 3.58
CA ALA A 82 -4.86 6.66 2.32
C ALA A 82 -6.38 6.87 2.15
N ARG A 83 -7.21 6.27 3.00
CA ARG A 83 -8.67 6.40 2.94
C ARG A 83 -9.16 7.85 2.82
N PRO A 84 -8.63 8.82 3.59
CA PRO A 84 -9.05 10.23 3.48
C PRO A 84 -8.76 10.89 2.13
N THR A 85 -7.93 10.29 1.28
CA THR A 85 -7.72 10.83 -0.08
C THR A 85 -8.96 10.72 -0.96
N HIS A 86 -9.88 9.84 -0.62
CA HIS A 86 -11.15 9.66 -1.33
C HIS A 86 -12.12 10.82 -1.11
N GLU A 87 -11.98 11.50 0.03
CA GLU A 87 -12.82 12.65 0.38
C GLU A 87 -12.61 13.83 -0.58
N TYR A 88 -11.40 13.99 -1.18
CA TYR A 88 -11.15 14.99 -2.23
C TYR A 88 -11.89 14.70 -3.55
N LEU A 89 -12.48 13.51 -3.68
CA LEU A 89 -13.24 13.07 -4.84
C LEU A 89 -14.76 13.14 -4.60
N GLY A 90 -15.19 13.69 -3.45
CA GLY A 90 -16.59 13.71 -3.04
C GLY A 90 -17.10 12.38 -2.44
N PHE A 91 -16.21 11.39 -2.24
CA PHE A 91 -16.57 10.09 -1.69
C PHE A 91 -16.23 9.98 -0.19
N SER A 92 -16.77 8.96 0.47
CA SER A 92 -16.41 8.67 1.86
C SER A 92 -15.06 7.94 1.98
N ALA A 93 -14.35 8.17 3.09
CA ALA A 93 -13.16 7.42 3.47
C ALA A 93 -13.46 5.98 3.95
N GLY A 94 -14.72 5.60 4.07
CA GLY A 94 -15.18 4.29 4.51
C GLY A 94 -15.26 3.26 3.38
N LEU A 95 -16.46 2.75 3.18
CA LEU A 95 -16.74 1.75 2.15
C LEU A 95 -16.50 2.26 0.72
N ASP A 96 -16.71 3.55 0.47
CA ASP A 96 -16.48 4.12 -0.87
C ASP A 96 -15.01 3.98 -1.28
N PHE A 97 -14.04 4.11 -0.36
CA PHE A 97 -12.63 3.89 -0.65
C PHE A 97 -12.33 2.48 -1.15
N GLU A 98 -13.14 1.49 -0.73
CA GLU A 98 -12.96 0.09 -1.08
C GLU A 98 -13.79 -0.36 -2.29
N SER A 99 -14.84 0.40 -2.62
CA SER A 99 -15.88 -0.01 -3.58
C SER A 99 -16.07 0.96 -4.74
N ARG A 100 -15.56 2.18 -4.67
CA ARG A 100 -15.64 3.17 -5.76
C ARG A 100 -14.22 3.49 -6.23
N ILE A 101 -13.76 2.71 -7.21
CA ILE A 101 -12.38 2.75 -7.69
C ILE A 101 -12.29 3.57 -8.97
N LEU A 102 -11.45 4.63 -8.96
CA LEU A 102 -11.14 5.37 -10.17
C LEU A 102 -9.94 4.72 -10.87
N VAL A 103 -10.06 4.50 -12.16
CA VAL A 103 -9.13 3.78 -13.02
C VAL A 103 -8.51 4.74 -14.03
N LYS A 104 -7.19 4.88 -14.01
CA LYS A 104 -6.42 5.67 -14.97
C LYS A 104 -6.06 4.81 -16.17
N GLU A 105 -7.01 4.60 -17.06
CA GLU A 105 -6.84 3.70 -18.22
C GLU A 105 -5.66 4.09 -19.10
N ASP A 106 -5.39 5.40 -19.23
CA ASP A 106 -4.31 5.97 -20.02
C ASP A 106 -2.96 6.04 -19.25
N ALA A 107 -2.84 5.39 -18.08
CA ALA A 107 -1.65 5.47 -17.23
C ALA A 107 -0.35 5.06 -17.95
N PRO A 108 -0.31 3.98 -18.76
CA PRO A 108 0.91 3.60 -19.47
C PRO A 108 1.33 4.63 -20.54
N GLU A 109 0.37 5.18 -21.28
CA GLU A 109 0.59 6.19 -22.32
C GLU A 109 1.05 7.52 -21.72
N LEU A 110 0.44 7.93 -20.58
CA LEU A 110 0.87 9.10 -19.82
C LEU A 110 2.31 8.92 -19.32
N LEU A 111 2.62 7.74 -18.75
CA LEU A 111 3.96 7.44 -18.26
C LEU A 111 5.00 7.49 -19.38
N ARG A 112 4.71 6.88 -20.53
CA ARG A 112 5.60 6.92 -21.71
C ARG A 112 5.88 8.36 -22.13
N ARG A 113 4.85 9.18 -22.22
CA ARG A 113 4.98 10.61 -22.59
C ARG A 113 5.86 11.37 -21.57
N GLU A 114 5.66 11.14 -20.29
CA GLU A 114 6.41 11.84 -19.24
C GLU A 114 7.89 11.40 -19.20
N LEU A 115 8.18 10.11 -19.37
CA LEU A 115 9.55 9.59 -19.44
C LEU A 115 10.29 10.00 -20.71
N SER A 116 9.58 10.18 -21.83
CA SER A 116 10.14 10.68 -23.09
C SER A 116 10.53 12.15 -23.02
N SER A 117 9.93 12.92 -22.12
CA SER A 117 10.20 14.34 -21.98
C SER A 117 11.67 14.61 -21.65
N PRO A 118 12.34 15.58 -22.30
CA PRO A 118 13.68 16.00 -21.93
C PRO A 118 13.77 16.59 -20.50
N ARG A 119 12.64 16.99 -19.93
CA ARG A 119 12.57 17.47 -18.54
C ARG A 119 12.64 16.34 -17.52
N TRP A 120 12.35 15.10 -17.92
CA TRP A 120 12.44 13.98 -17.00
C TRP A 120 13.92 13.70 -16.63
N LYS A 121 14.19 13.76 -15.34
CA LYS A 121 15.47 13.35 -14.76
C LYS A 121 15.30 11.94 -14.23
N PRO A 122 16.05 10.94 -14.74
CA PRO A 122 15.91 9.56 -14.31
C PRO A 122 16.11 9.40 -12.81
N GLN A 123 15.11 8.81 -12.16
CA GLN A 123 15.06 8.59 -10.72
C GLN A 123 14.14 7.43 -10.40
N VAL A 124 14.20 6.95 -9.16
CA VAL A 124 13.33 5.87 -8.69
C VAL A 124 11.87 6.33 -8.70
N LEU A 125 11.02 5.60 -9.43
CA LEU A 125 9.57 5.75 -9.36
C LEU A 125 8.99 4.70 -8.43
N ALA A 126 8.21 5.14 -7.43
CA ALA A 126 7.44 4.23 -6.61
C ALA A 126 6.08 3.92 -7.26
N ILE A 127 5.74 2.64 -7.39
CA ILE A 127 4.37 2.23 -7.73
C ILE A 127 3.70 1.83 -6.43
N SER A 128 3.06 2.77 -5.78
CA SER A 128 2.32 2.68 -4.52
C SER A 128 2.12 4.09 -3.93
N GLY A 129 1.80 4.16 -2.64
CA GLY A 129 1.70 5.40 -1.86
C GLY A 129 0.31 5.67 -1.37
N VAL A 130 -0.69 5.66 -2.24
CA VAL A 130 -2.11 5.87 -1.87
C VAL A 130 -3.03 4.69 -2.23
N THR A 131 -2.56 3.77 -3.08
CA THR A 131 -3.28 2.54 -3.44
C THR A 131 -2.32 1.36 -3.53
N ASP A 132 -2.85 0.15 -3.53
CA ASP A 132 -2.05 -1.03 -3.88
C ASP A 132 -2.12 -1.26 -5.39
N PRO A 133 -0.97 -1.33 -6.08
CA PRO A 133 -0.93 -1.52 -7.54
C PRO A 133 -1.43 -2.89 -7.98
N TYR A 134 -1.51 -3.86 -7.07
CA TYR A 134 -1.99 -5.21 -7.34
C TYR A 134 -3.31 -5.54 -6.63
N GLN A 135 -4.15 -4.51 -6.38
CA GLN A 135 -5.50 -4.73 -5.89
C GLN A 135 -6.30 -5.64 -6.85
N PRO A 136 -7.41 -6.29 -6.42
CA PRO A 136 -8.09 -7.34 -7.19
C PRO A 136 -8.38 -7.03 -8.65
N VAL A 137 -8.78 -5.80 -8.98
CA VAL A 137 -9.10 -5.39 -10.36
C VAL A 137 -7.89 -5.46 -11.32
N GLU A 138 -6.66 -5.35 -10.79
CA GLU A 138 -5.43 -5.43 -11.58
C GLU A 138 -5.27 -6.77 -12.31
N ARG A 139 -5.92 -7.84 -11.82
CA ARG A 139 -5.96 -9.13 -12.55
C ARG A 139 -6.57 -8.98 -13.94
N ARG A 140 -7.59 -8.12 -14.06
CA ARG A 140 -8.34 -7.89 -15.29
C ARG A 140 -7.74 -6.77 -16.13
N LEU A 141 -7.48 -5.61 -15.50
CA LEU A 141 -7.08 -4.40 -16.24
C LEU A 141 -5.61 -4.33 -16.60
N GLN A 142 -4.73 -5.00 -15.85
CA GLN A 142 -3.29 -5.11 -16.09
C GLN A 142 -2.58 -3.75 -16.28
N LEU A 143 -3.07 -2.68 -15.67
CA LEU A 143 -2.49 -1.34 -15.81
C LEU A 143 -1.10 -1.25 -15.19
N THR A 144 -0.89 -1.85 -14.02
CA THR A 144 0.42 -1.93 -13.38
C THR A 144 1.41 -2.66 -14.28
N ARG A 145 1.02 -3.81 -14.86
CA ARG A 145 1.86 -4.54 -15.81
C ARG A 145 2.23 -3.70 -17.04
N ARG A 146 1.25 -2.99 -17.60
CA ARG A 146 1.49 -2.11 -18.76
C ARG A 146 2.43 -0.95 -18.40
N CYS A 147 2.29 -0.36 -17.22
CA CYS A 147 3.23 0.66 -16.71
C CYS A 147 4.64 0.07 -16.51
N LEU A 148 4.76 -1.15 -15.96
CA LEU A 148 6.05 -1.82 -15.80
C LEU A 148 6.74 -2.09 -17.12
N ARG A 149 6.02 -2.47 -18.16
CA ARG A 149 6.59 -2.63 -19.52
C ARG A 149 7.17 -1.32 -20.05
N VAL A 150 6.46 -0.19 -19.82
CA VAL A 150 7.01 1.13 -20.15
C VAL A 150 8.29 1.41 -19.39
N LEU A 151 8.31 1.14 -18.07
CA LEU A 151 9.52 1.32 -17.26
C LEU A 151 10.68 0.45 -17.73
N ALA A 152 10.42 -0.79 -18.17
CA ALA A 152 11.43 -1.68 -18.73
C ALA A 152 12.00 -1.17 -20.06
N GLU A 153 11.17 -0.67 -20.96
CA GLU A 153 11.62 -0.05 -22.22
C GLU A 153 12.59 1.11 -21.95
N PHE A 154 12.27 1.95 -20.99
CA PHE A 154 13.08 3.11 -20.60
C PHE A 154 14.22 2.74 -19.64
N ARG A 155 14.23 1.53 -19.07
CA ARG A 155 15.12 1.09 -17.99
C ARG A 155 15.09 2.05 -16.80
N ASN A 156 13.90 2.62 -16.52
CA ASN A 156 13.74 3.52 -15.39
C ASN A 156 13.60 2.73 -14.09
N PRO A 157 14.36 3.05 -13.03
CA PRO A 157 14.28 2.30 -11.79
C PRO A 157 12.91 2.44 -11.10
N VAL A 158 12.44 1.33 -10.53
CA VAL A 158 11.12 1.23 -9.91
C VAL A 158 11.20 0.53 -8.55
N VAL A 159 10.45 1.05 -7.58
CA VAL A 159 10.14 0.37 -6.33
C VAL A 159 8.64 0.09 -6.26
N ILE A 160 8.29 -1.14 -5.92
CA ILE A 160 6.90 -1.57 -5.75
C ILE A 160 6.66 -1.91 -4.29
N ILE A 161 5.51 -1.50 -3.75
CA ILE A 161 5.06 -1.88 -2.43
C ILE A 161 3.65 -2.47 -2.58
N THR A 162 3.46 -3.72 -2.18
CA THR A 162 2.18 -4.40 -2.32
C THR A 162 1.90 -5.40 -1.18
N LYS A 163 0.62 -5.70 -0.96
CA LYS A 163 0.12 -6.77 -0.10
C LYS A 163 -0.37 -7.97 -0.91
N ASN A 164 -0.11 -7.98 -2.23
CA ASN A 164 -0.71 -8.99 -3.11
C ASN A 164 0.33 -9.89 -3.77
N HIS A 165 0.08 -11.19 -3.71
CA HIS A 165 0.86 -12.21 -4.42
C HIS A 165 0.83 -12.02 -5.95
N LEU A 166 -0.17 -11.31 -6.49
CA LEU A 166 -0.30 -11.08 -7.94
C LEU A 166 0.94 -10.41 -8.57
N VAL A 167 1.79 -9.78 -7.78
CA VAL A 167 3.07 -9.23 -8.26
C VAL A 167 3.95 -10.27 -8.94
N THR A 168 3.81 -11.56 -8.60
CA THR A 168 4.53 -12.65 -9.26
C THR A 168 4.13 -12.88 -10.71
N ARG A 169 2.96 -12.40 -11.15
CA ARG A 169 2.58 -12.38 -12.56
C ARG A 169 3.57 -11.62 -13.44
N ASP A 170 4.17 -10.58 -12.88
CA ASP A 170 5.01 -9.63 -13.60
C ASP A 170 6.52 -9.88 -13.37
N VAL A 171 6.87 -11.08 -12.90
CA VAL A 171 8.25 -11.49 -12.63
C VAL A 171 9.15 -11.38 -13.86
N ASP A 172 8.63 -11.64 -15.03
CA ASP A 172 9.33 -11.52 -16.32
C ASP A 172 9.86 -10.09 -16.54
N VAL A 173 8.99 -9.09 -16.40
CA VAL A 173 9.35 -7.67 -16.57
C VAL A 173 10.23 -7.16 -15.45
N LEU A 174 9.97 -7.61 -14.21
CA LEU A 174 10.76 -7.24 -13.03
C LEU A 174 12.17 -7.82 -13.09
N SER A 175 12.33 -9.04 -13.60
CA SER A 175 13.65 -9.67 -13.81
C SER A 175 14.46 -8.96 -14.89
N GLU A 176 13.81 -8.50 -15.98
CA GLU A 176 14.47 -7.67 -16.98
C GLU A 176 15.02 -6.37 -16.36
N LEU A 177 14.21 -5.66 -15.57
CA LEU A 177 14.67 -4.46 -14.87
C LEU A 177 15.76 -4.76 -13.83
N ALA A 178 15.69 -5.91 -13.16
CA ALA A 178 16.68 -6.31 -12.15
C ALA A 178 18.09 -6.49 -12.73
N GLN A 179 18.22 -6.87 -14.03
CA GLN A 179 19.51 -6.94 -14.71
C GLN A 179 20.26 -5.59 -14.76
N TYR A 180 19.51 -4.49 -14.61
CA TYR A 180 20.04 -3.12 -14.57
C TYR A 180 20.03 -2.52 -13.19
N GLU A 181 19.87 -3.35 -12.14
CA GLU A 181 19.67 -2.89 -10.74
C GLU A 181 18.50 -1.88 -10.61
N ALA A 182 17.49 -2.01 -11.47
CA ALA A 182 16.41 -1.04 -11.63
C ALA A 182 15.05 -1.53 -11.08
N ALA A 183 15.00 -2.64 -10.34
CA ALA A 183 13.76 -3.13 -9.75
C ALA A 183 13.93 -3.57 -8.31
N ARG A 184 12.99 -3.14 -7.45
CA ARG A 184 12.84 -3.65 -6.08
C ARG A 184 11.36 -3.81 -5.73
N VAL A 185 11.05 -4.90 -5.05
CA VAL A 185 9.69 -5.17 -4.57
C VAL A 185 9.69 -5.37 -3.06
N PHE A 186 8.85 -4.60 -2.39
CA PHE A 186 8.52 -4.80 -0.98
C PHE A 186 7.16 -5.49 -0.84
N LEU A 187 7.14 -6.64 -0.17
CA LEU A 187 5.89 -7.22 0.31
C LEU A 187 5.58 -6.66 1.69
N SER A 188 4.38 -6.08 1.83
CA SER A 188 3.93 -5.59 3.13
C SER A 188 3.25 -6.74 3.89
N ILE A 189 3.80 -7.09 5.06
CA ILE A 189 3.29 -8.16 5.93
C ILE A 189 3.04 -7.56 7.31
N THR A 190 1.77 -7.49 7.71
CA THR A 190 1.32 -6.87 8.96
C THR A 190 1.26 -7.87 10.11
N THR A 191 0.97 -9.14 9.78
CA THR A 191 0.86 -10.27 10.70
C THR A 191 1.13 -11.57 9.95
N LEU A 192 1.56 -12.60 10.65
CA LEU A 192 1.62 -13.99 10.16
C LEU A 192 0.34 -14.77 10.49
N ASP A 193 -0.48 -14.26 11.39
CA ASP A 193 -1.78 -14.84 11.70
C ASP A 193 -2.78 -14.58 10.54
N GLY A 194 -3.13 -15.64 9.83
CA GLY A 194 -4.07 -15.55 8.71
C GLY A 194 -5.49 -15.18 9.14
N SER A 195 -5.90 -15.46 10.38
CA SER A 195 -7.21 -15.09 10.92
C SER A 195 -7.28 -13.59 11.16
N LEU A 196 -6.26 -13.03 11.80
CA LEU A 196 -6.12 -11.59 12.01
C LEU A 196 -5.98 -10.86 10.65
N GLY A 197 -5.15 -11.37 9.74
CA GLY A 197 -4.97 -10.82 8.39
C GLY A 197 -6.29 -10.72 7.64
N ARG A 198 -7.16 -11.72 7.75
CA ARG A 198 -8.45 -11.79 7.07
C ARG A 198 -9.43 -10.70 7.50
N VAL A 199 -9.45 -10.36 8.78
CA VAL A 199 -10.33 -9.29 9.30
C VAL A 199 -9.73 -7.90 9.17
N MET A 200 -8.40 -7.76 9.15
CA MET A 200 -7.72 -6.46 8.96
C MET A 200 -7.57 -6.05 7.49
N GLU A 201 -7.39 -7.02 6.59
CA GLU A 201 -7.01 -6.85 5.18
C GLU A 201 -7.81 -7.82 4.29
N PRO A 202 -9.15 -7.72 4.26
CA PRO A 202 -10.04 -8.81 3.83
C PRO A 202 -9.84 -9.27 2.38
N ARG A 203 -9.32 -8.42 1.49
CA ARG A 203 -9.09 -8.76 0.08
C ARG A 203 -7.62 -8.73 -0.34
N ALA A 204 -6.71 -8.58 0.61
CA ALA A 204 -5.27 -8.74 0.38
C ALA A 204 -4.87 -10.23 0.38
N SER A 205 -3.68 -10.55 -0.11
CA SER A 205 -3.22 -11.95 -0.09
C SER A 205 -2.93 -12.43 1.33
N HIS A 206 -3.19 -13.70 1.60
CA HIS A 206 -2.83 -14.35 2.86
C HIS A 206 -1.32 -14.21 3.14
N PRO A 207 -0.87 -14.09 4.41
CA PRO A 207 0.55 -13.90 4.73
C PRO A 207 1.49 -14.93 4.09
N THR A 208 1.12 -16.21 4.08
CA THR A 208 1.92 -17.26 3.43
C THR A 208 2.09 -17.04 1.92
N ARG A 209 1.07 -16.51 1.25
CA ARG A 209 1.17 -16.16 -0.17
C ARG A 209 2.09 -14.97 -0.40
N ARG A 210 2.14 -14.00 0.53
CA ARG A 210 3.09 -12.88 0.44
C ARG A 210 4.53 -13.38 0.61
N LEU A 211 4.78 -14.32 1.52
CA LEU A 211 6.09 -14.98 1.66
C LEU A 211 6.47 -15.75 0.40
N ALA A 212 5.54 -16.51 -0.19
CA ALA A 212 5.78 -17.20 -1.46
C ALA A 212 6.08 -16.22 -2.61
N ALA A 213 5.49 -15.01 -2.60
CA ALA A 213 5.84 -13.98 -3.57
C ALA A 213 7.25 -13.43 -3.39
N LEU A 214 7.71 -13.23 -2.14
CA LEU A 214 9.11 -12.87 -1.85
C LEU A 214 10.07 -13.92 -2.41
N GLU A 215 9.79 -15.21 -2.15
CA GLU A 215 10.63 -16.32 -2.61
C GLU A 215 10.69 -16.37 -4.15
N ALA A 216 9.56 -16.26 -4.83
CA ALA A 216 9.51 -16.31 -6.29
C ALA A 216 10.28 -15.15 -6.94
N LEU A 217 10.11 -13.93 -6.43
CA LEU A 217 10.81 -12.73 -6.92
C LEU A 217 12.31 -12.81 -6.64
N SER A 218 12.71 -13.24 -5.43
CA SER A 218 14.10 -13.38 -5.06
C SER A 218 14.83 -14.42 -5.91
N ARG A 219 14.20 -15.59 -6.17
CA ARG A 219 14.74 -16.61 -7.09
C ARG A 219 14.91 -16.09 -8.51
N ALA A 220 14.08 -15.16 -8.93
CA ALA A 220 14.17 -14.53 -10.24
C ALA A 220 15.17 -13.37 -10.32
N GLY A 221 15.97 -13.14 -9.27
CA GLY A 221 17.01 -12.09 -9.23
C GLY A 221 16.49 -10.69 -8.91
N VAL A 222 15.20 -10.53 -8.61
CA VAL A 222 14.63 -9.23 -8.23
C VAL A 222 15.03 -8.91 -6.79
N GLN A 223 15.47 -7.66 -6.53
CA GLN A 223 15.71 -7.22 -5.16
C GLN A 223 14.40 -7.20 -4.37
N THR A 224 14.37 -7.92 -3.24
CA THR A 224 13.18 -8.04 -2.42
C THR A 224 13.37 -7.51 -1.00
N GLY A 225 12.29 -7.03 -0.42
CA GLY A 225 12.26 -6.58 0.97
C GLY A 225 10.89 -6.82 1.62
N VAL A 226 10.87 -6.70 2.94
CA VAL A 226 9.64 -6.75 3.72
C VAL A 226 9.35 -5.41 4.38
N LEU A 227 8.11 -4.95 4.28
CA LEU A 227 7.59 -3.84 5.09
C LEU A 227 6.62 -4.39 6.14
N VAL A 228 7.01 -4.31 7.41
CA VAL A 228 6.09 -4.59 8.51
C VAL A 228 5.27 -3.32 8.76
N ALA A 229 4.22 -3.15 7.95
CA ALA A 229 3.47 -1.89 7.88
C ALA A 229 1.96 -2.13 7.70
N PRO A 230 1.17 -1.68 8.70
CA PRO A 230 1.61 -1.06 9.94
C PRO A 230 1.94 -2.06 11.07
N VAL A 231 2.80 -1.65 11.98
CA VAL A 231 2.91 -2.26 13.31
C VAL A 231 1.83 -1.63 14.20
N ILE A 232 0.98 -2.47 14.78
CA ILE A 232 -0.10 -2.04 15.68
C ILE A 232 0.28 -2.44 17.11
N PRO A 233 0.62 -1.48 17.98
CA PRO A 233 1.09 -1.77 19.33
C PRO A 233 0.01 -2.45 20.18
N GLY A 234 0.38 -3.58 20.79
CA GLY A 234 -0.55 -4.44 21.55
C GLY A 234 -1.39 -5.37 20.69
N LEU A 235 -1.23 -5.36 19.35
CA LEU A 235 -1.91 -6.30 18.45
C LEU A 235 -0.92 -7.10 17.60
N THR A 236 0.00 -6.45 16.86
CA THR A 236 0.94 -7.11 15.94
C THR A 236 2.41 -6.83 16.23
N ASP A 237 2.72 -5.96 17.18
CA ASP A 237 4.09 -5.53 17.53
C ASP A 237 5.00 -6.70 17.95
N HIS A 238 4.46 -7.71 18.61
CA HIS A 238 5.19 -8.89 19.08
C HIS A 238 5.63 -9.80 17.93
N GLU A 239 5.00 -9.74 16.75
CA GLU A 239 5.31 -10.55 15.58
C GLU A 239 6.52 -10.03 14.78
N LEU A 240 6.97 -8.79 15.03
CA LEU A 240 8.03 -8.12 14.26
C LEU A 240 9.25 -9.01 13.98
N PRO A 241 9.90 -9.64 14.99
CA PRO A 241 11.07 -10.48 14.72
C PRO A 241 10.73 -11.72 13.88
N SER A 242 9.57 -12.33 14.11
CA SER A 242 9.10 -13.53 13.39
C SER A 242 8.78 -13.22 11.93
N ILE A 243 8.14 -12.08 11.65
CA ILE A 243 7.86 -11.62 10.27
C ILE A 243 9.18 -11.39 9.52
N ILE A 244 10.15 -10.71 10.14
CA ILE A 244 11.45 -10.44 9.53
C ILE A 244 12.21 -11.74 9.24
N ALA A 245 12.21 -12.68 10.20
CA ALA A 245 12.86 -13.98 10.04
C ALA A 245 12.21 -14.79 8.88
N ALA A 246 10.89 -14.86 8.83
CA ALA A 246 10.16 -15.55 7.76
C ALA A 246 10.42 -14.91 6.38
N ALA A 247 10.44 -13.57 6.32
CA ALA A 247 10.73 -12.86 5.08
C ALA A 247 12.18 -13.06 4.62
N ALA A 248 13.16 -13.07 5.55
CA ALA A 248 14.57 -13.36 5.24
C ALA A 248 14.74 -14.78 4.70
N ALA A 249 14.09 -15.76 5.32
CA ALA A 249 14.08 -17.14 4.83
C ALA A 249 13.46 -17.25 3.42
N ALA A 250 12.48 -16.40 3.09
CA ALA A 250 11.89 -16.28 1.76
C ALA A 250 12.72 -15.41 0.78
N GLY A 251 13.93 -14.98 1.17
CA GLY A 251 14.86 -14.26 0.30
C GLY A 251 14.81 -12.73 0.38
N ALA A 252 14.08 -12.15 1.31
CA ALA A 252 14.13 -10.70 1.54
C ALA A 252 15.51 -10.27 2.01
N ARG A 253 16.06 -9.21 1.42
CA ARG A 253 17.39 -8.64 1.75
C ARG A 253 17.29 -7.26 2.40
N SER A 254 16.10 -6.71 2.48
CA SER A 254 15.83 -5.42 3.13
C SER A 254 14.55 -5.49 3.95
N ALA A 255 14.50 -4.68 5.01
CA ALA A 255 13.33 -4.61 5.87
C ALA A 255 13.05 -3.16 6.28
N GLY A 256 11.78 -2.88 6.51
CA GLY A 256 11.32 -1.63 7.07
C GLY A 256 10.07 -1.84 7.92
N TYR A 257 9.73 -0.88 8.78
CA TYR A 257 8.47 -0.86 9.48
C TYR A 257 7.87 0.53 9.54
N VAL A 258 6.57 0.61 9.73
CA VAL A 258 5.83 1.85 10.00
C VAL A 258 4.83 1.56 11.09
N THR A 259 4.75 2.39 12.12
CA THR A 259 3.71 2.28 13.14
C THR A 259 2.37 2.76 12.62
N VAL A 260 1.28 2.20 13.12
CA VAL A 260 -0.07 2.53 12.65
C VAL A 260 -0.35 4.04 12.73
N ARG A 261 -0.99 4.56 11.67
CA ARG A 261 -1.41 5.95 11.53
C ARG A 261 -2.90 5.96 11.25
N LEU A 262 -3.65 6.75 12.01
CA LEU A 262 -5.11 6.77 11.95
C LEU A 262 -5.62 8.19 11.69
N PRO A 263 -5.32 8.78 10.50
CA PRO A 263 -5.72 10.15 10.19
C PRO A 263 -7.23 10.26 9.97
N HIS A 264 -7.81 11.35 10.47
CA HIS A 264 -9.21 11.74 10.23
C HIS A 264 -10.20 10.58 10.49
N ALA A 265 -11.03 10.23 9.52
CA ALA A 265 -12.05 9.18 9.61
C ALA A 265 -11.48 7.77 9.87
N VAL A 266 -10.18 7.54 9.63
CA VAL A 266 -9.56 6.23 9.89
C VAL A 266 -9.54 5.90 11.38
N GLY A 267 -9.39 6.90 12.26
CA GLY A 267 -9.45 6.71 13.71
C GLY A 267 -10.79 6.10 14.17
N PRO A 268 -11.91 6.77 13.97
CA PRO A 268 -13.24 6.23 14.28
C PRO A 268 -13.54 4.87 13.63
N LEU A 269 -13.20 4.67 12.36
CA LEU A 269 -13.37 3.38 11.68
C LEU A 269 -12.58 2.26 12.37
N PHE A 270 -11.34 2.52 12.74
CA PHE A 270 -10.50 1.56 13.44
C PHE A 270 -10.98 1.28 14.87
N GLU A 271 -11.47 2.29 15.58
CA GLU A 271 -12.09 2.12 16.91
C GLU A 271 -13.35 1.25 16.85
N GLN A 272 -14.17 1.44 15.83
CA GLN A 272 -15.37 0.63 15.57
C GLN A 272 -14.98 -0.82 15.25
N TRP A 273 -14.00 -1.02 14.37
CA TRP A 273 -13.47 -2.33 14.04
C TRP A 273 -12.91 -3.08 15.28
N LEU A 274 -12.19 -2.37 16.16
CA LEU A 274 -11.73 -2.95 17.42
C LEU A 274 -12.89 -3.35 18.33
N SER A 275 -14.00 -2.59 18.34
CA SER A 275 -15.19 -2.95 19.13
C SER A 275 -15.82 -4.25 18.63
N GLN A 276 -15.77 -4.52 17.33
CA GLN A 276 -16.36 -5.71 16.72
C GLN A 276 -15.48 -6.95 16.88
N HIS A 277 -14.16 -6.80 16.72
CA HIS A 277 -13.25 -7.94 16.64
C HIS A 277 -12.40 -8.18 17.89
N PHE A 278 -12.15 -7.14 18.68
CA PHE A 278 -11.28 -7.19 19.87
C PHE A 278 -11.82 -6.34 21.04
N PRO A 279 -13.09 -6.54 21.47
CA PRO A 279 -13.72 -5.69 22.50
C PRO A 279 -12.90 -5.64 23.79
N ASP A 280 -12.40 -6.78 24.25
CA ASP A 280 -11.64 -6.90 25.51
C ASP A 280 -10.25 -6.23 25.43
N ARG A 281 -9.68 -6.10 24.26
CA ARG A 281 -8.35 -5.52 24.04
C ARG A 281 -8.40 -4.08 23.51
N LYS A 282 -9.57 -3.59 23.09
CA LYS A 282 -9.76 -2.28 22.44
C LYS A 282 -9.07 -1.16 23.21
N GLN A 283 -9.39 -0.99 24.48
CA GLN A 283 -8.87 0.11 25.29
C GLN A 283 -7.35 0.06 25.40
N LYS A 284 -6.78 -1.12 25.62
CA LYS A 284 -5.33 -1.32 25.72
C LYS A 284 -4.62 -0.95 24.40
N ILE A 285 -5.18 -1.36 23.27
CA ILE A 285 -4.60 -1.06 21.93
C ILE A 285 -4.64 0.45 21.69
N LEU A 286 -5.80 1.09 21.91
CA LEU A 286 -5.96 2.53 21.69
C LEU A 286 -5.06 3.36 22.61
N GLN A 287 -4.91 2.97 23.89
CA GLN A 287 -3.99 3.62 24.82
C GLN A 287 -2.54 3.56 24.33
N ARG A 288 -2.09 2.40 23.85
CA ARG A 288 -0.74 2.25 23.30
C ARG A 288 -0.52 3.08 22.03
N ILE A 289 -1.52 3.15 21.15
CA ILE A 289 -1.45 4.02 19.95
C ILE A 289 -1.36 5.48 20.38
N ARG A 290 -2.18 5.93 21.35
CA ARG A 290 -2.12 7.29 21.89
C ARG A 290 -0.77 7.60 22.54
N ALA A 291 -0.19 6.65 23.25
CA ALA A 291 1.13 6.81 23.86
C ALA A 291 2.25 7.01 22.81
N LEU A 292 2.12 6.38 21.62
CA LEU A 292 3.02 6.63 20.49
C LEU A 292 2.85 8.01 19.84
N ARG A 293 1.72 8.69 20.06
CA ARG A 293 1.27 9.86 19.29
C ARG A 293 0.97 11.08 20.17
N GLY A 294 1.64 11.20 21.31
CA GLY A 294 1.45 12.33 22.22
C GLY A 294 -0.01 12.47 22.72
N GLY A 295 -0.68 11.34 23.02
CA GLY A 295 -2.06 11.31 23.50
C GLY A 295 -3.14 11.26 22.41
N LYS A 296 -2.77 11.33 21.13
CA LYS A 296 -3.69 11.31 19.97
C LYS A 296 -3.65 9.96 19.24
N LEU A 297 -4.58 9.70 18.33
CA LEU A 297 -4.55 8.51 17.46
C LEU A 297 -3.70 8.72 16.20
N ASN A 298 -3.42 9.97 15.85
CA ASN A 298 -2.59 10.35 14.70
C ASN A 298 -1.71 11.56 15.04
N ASP A 299 -0.49 11.54 14.51
CA ASP A 299 0.45 12.66 14.55
C ASP A 299 0.92 12.92 13.11
N PRO A 300 0.67 14.11 12.53
CA PRO A 300 1.06 14.43 11.16
C PRO A 300 2.53 14.83 11.00
N ARG A 301 3.26 15.10 12.09
CA ARG A 301 4.65 15.56 12.05
C ARG A 301 5.55 14.56 11.34
N PHE A 302 6.45 15.05 10.51
CA PHE A 302 7.48 14.22 9.88
C PHE A 302 8.29 13.44 10.92
N SER A 303 8.83 12.31 10.57
CA SER A 303 9.47 11.32 11.45
C SER A 303 8.53 10.71 12.48
N ALA A 304 7.93 11.50 13.36
CA ALA A 304 7.01 11.03 14.40
C ALA A 304 5.84 10.23 13.81
N ARG A 305 5.27 10.68 12.67
CA ARG A 305 4.16 9.98 12.01
C ARG A 305 4.52 8.56 11.54
N MET A 306 5.79 8.28 11.25
CA MET A 306 6.23 6.97 10.74
C MET A 306 6.63 6.01 11.86
N ARG A 307 7.27 6.52 12.91
CA ARG A 307 7.86 5.71 13.98
C ARG A 307 7.15 5.82 15.32
N GLY A 308 6.52 6.97 15.61
CA GLY A 308 6.02 7.32 16.93
C GLY A 308 7.15 7.80 17.85
N GLU A 309 6.77 8.15 19.08
CA GLU A 309 7.65 8.61 20.15
C GLU A 309 7.36 7.87 21.45
N GLY A 310 8.28 7.89 22.41
CA GLY A 310 8.14 7.30 23.73
C GLY A 310 8.39 5.79 23.81
N ILE A 311 8.16 5.21 24.98
CA ILE A 311 8.61 3.86 25.35
C ILE A 311 8.14 2.75 24.40
N PHE A 312 6.92 2.83 23.89
CA PHE A 312 6.42 1.83 22.95
C PHE A 312 7.08 1.96 21.57
N ALA A 313 7.43 3.18 21.14
CA ALA A 313 8.21 3.38 19.91
C ALA A 313 9.61 2.80 20.02
N GLU A 314 10.26 3.01 21.16
CA GLU A 314 11.58 2.46 21.48
C GLU A 314 11.55 0.92 21.53
N GLN A 315 10.53 0.33 22.16
CA GLN A 315 10.34 -1.13 22.18
C GLN A 315 10.15 -1.70 20.77
N ILE A 316 9.31 -1.08 19.94
CA ILE A 316 9.11 -1.50 18.54
C ILE A 316 10.42 -1.38 17.75
N ALA A 317 11.16 -0.29 17.92
CA ALA A 317 12.46 -0.09 17.28
C ALA A 317 13.48 -1.16 17.72
N ALA A 318 13.52 -1.50 19.01
CA ALA A 318 14.39 -2.54 19.56
C ALA A 318 14.03 -3.93 19.02
N LEU A 319 12.74 -4.28 18.94
CA LEU A 319 12.26 -5.54 18.36
C LEU A 319 12.61 -5.63 16.88
N PHE A 320 12.43 -4.55 16.13
CA PHE A 320 12.80 -4.47 14.72
C PHE A 320 14.32 -4.68 14.52
N ALA A 321 15.14 -3.95 15.28
CA ALA A 321 16.59 -4.08 15.21
C ALA A 321 17.06 -5.50 15.60
N LEU A 322 16.45 -6.11 16.62
CA LEU A 322 16.73 -7.50 17.01
C LEU A 322 16.38 -8.47 15.87
N GLY A 323 15.20 -8.32 15.25
CA GLY A 323 14.76 -9.13 14.13
C GLY A 323 15.75 -9.04 12.95
N CYS A 324 16.13 -7.83 12.56
CA CYS A 324 17.08 -7.59 11.48
C CYS A 324 18.45 -8.22 11.77
N ARG A 325 19.01 -8.03 12.97
CA ARG A 325 20.30 -8.64 13.35
C ARG A 325 20.25 -10.17 13.29
N LYS A 326 19.19 -10.79 13.85
CA LYS A 326 19.04 -12.25 13.81
C LYS A 326 18.87 -12.82 12.41
N ALA A 327 18.23 -12.06 11.53
CA ALA A 327 17.96 -12.45 10.15
C ALA A 327 19.08 -12.08 9.17
N GLY A 328 20.12 -11.37 9.60
CA GLY A 328 21.21 -10.89 8.73
C GLY A 328 20.73 -9.88 7.68
N ILE A 329 19.69 -9.10 7.98
CA ILE A 329 19.16 -8.06 7.09
C ILE A 329 19.75 -6.70 7.49
N ASP A 330 20.36 -6.02 6.51
CA ASP A 330 20.94 -4.69 6.66
C ASP A 330 19.96 -3.58 6.22
N GLY A 331 18.79 -3.53 6.85
CA GLY A 331 17.81 -2.46 6.72
C GLY A 331 17.43 -2.07 5.28
N ARG A 332 18.17 -1.18 4.63
CA ARG A 332 17.73 -0.54 3.37
C ARG A 332 18.00 -1.32 2.08
N GLY A 333 18.98 -2.23 2.10
CA GLY A 333 19.44 -2.90 0.89
C GLY A 333 20.18 -1.98 -0.10
N PRO A 334 20.77 -2.53 -1.20
CA PRO A 334 21.55 -1.76 -2.18
C PRO A 334 20.67 -0.71 -2.87
N ALA A 335 21.25 0.44 -3.26
CA ALA A 335 20.51 1.46 -4.01
C ALA A 335 20.09 0.97 -5.40
N LEU A 336 18.95 1.43 -5.89
CA LEU A 336 18.57 1.22 -7.29
C LEU A 336 19.33 2.19 -8.19
N SER A 337 19.68 1.72 -9.39
CA SER A 337 20.47 2.47 -10.37
C SER A 337 19.59 3.07 -11.46
N ALA A 338 19.81 4.36 -11.76
CA ALA A 338 19.26 5.03 -12.93
C ALA A 338 20.26 5.10 -14.10
N ALA A 339 21.46 4.54 -13.96
CA ALA A 339 22.55 4.67 -14.94
C ALA A 339 22.20 4.03 -16.30
N ALA A 340 21.37 3.00 -16.30
CA ALA A 340 20.94 2.31 -17.51
C ALA A 340 19.76 2.98 -18.23
N PHE A 341 19.22 4.09 -17.70
CA PHE A 341 18.07 4.77 -18.30
C PHE A 341 18.35 5.13 -19.76
N ARG A 342 17.35 4.91 -20.60
CA ARG A 342 17.38 5.28 -22.03
C ARG A 342 16.03 5.84 -22.45
N ARG A 343 16.04 6.68 -23.51
CA ARG A 343 14.83 7.02 -24.25
C ARG A 343 14.81 6.18 -25.52
N PRO A 344 13.83 5.26 -25.66
CA PRO A 344 13.68 4.52 -26.90
C PRO A 344 13.54 5.50 -28.07
N SER A 345 14.27 5.29 -29.17
CA SER A 345 14.07 6.04 -30.40
C SER A 345 12.67 5.76 -30.91
N ASP A 346 11.98 6.79 -31.44
CA ASP A 346 10.69 6.57 -32.08
C ASP A 346 10.92 5.62 -33.28
N PRO A 347 10.24 4.46 -33.34
CA PRO A 347 10.41 3.53 -34.45
C PRO A 347 10.03 4.14 -35.83
N GLN A 348 9.35 5.29 -35.84
CA GLN A 348 8.98 6.02 -37.04
C GLN A 348 10.05 7.03 -37.49
N GLN A 349 11.07 7.29 -36.69
CA GLN A 349 12.16 8.18 -37.10
C GLN A 349 13.17 7.40 -37.94
N LEU A 350 12.98 7.41 -39.26
CA LEU A 350 13.99 6.97 -40.23
C LEU A 350 15.26 7.79 -39.97
N ARG A 351 16.37 7.15 -39.60
CA ARG A 351 17.69 7.76 -39.67
C ARG A 351 18.10 7.73 -41.11
N PHE A 352 18.12 8.88 -41.73
CA PHE A 352 18.87 9.09 -42.97
C PHE A 352 20.33 9.28 -42.57
N ASP A 353 21.15 8.28 -42.81
CA ASP A 353 22.62 8.40 -42.75
C ASP A 353 23.11 9.21 -43.93
#